data_bc839c2747bd7cffbe217e85763d6eac
#
_entry.id   bc839c2747bd7cffbe217e85763d6eac
#
_cell.length_a   1.000
_cell.length_b   1.000
_cell.length_c   1.000
_cell.angle_alpha   90.00
_cell.angle_beta   90.00
_cell.angle_gamma   90.00
#
_symmetry.space_group_name_H-M   'P 1'
#
loop_
_entity.id
_entity.type
_entity.pdbx_description
1 polymer ?
#
loop_
_entity_poly.entity_id
_entity_poly.type
_entity_poly.pdbx_seq_one_letter_code
_entity_poly.pdbx_strand_id
1 'polypeptide(L)'
;AIGNYAFAGSKIEKLTLNSGLESILTSAFSGCTNLSSVSFSDSIISICDRSFEECTLLKNLKFGKNLEFISYYAFYNCQNLQSVTIGENVKAICCDSFGNCNALVINGKIGSTAETFAKKYGYKFNSSETTRLKGDVDNNGIINVVDATDIQKYIVNLTDENGNKFIDVNNAEDV
;
A
#
# COMPACT_ATOMS: atom_id res chain seq x y z
N ALA A 1 -0.57 20.58 11.46
CA ALA A 1 -0.02 19.40 12.13
C ALA A 1 -0.76 19.16 13.47
N ILE A 2 -0.70 17.91 13.97
CA ILE A 2 -1.04 17.55 15.36
C ILE A 2 0.25 17.58 16.15
N GLY A 3 0.27 18.34 17.27
CA GLY A 3 1.46 18.60 18.06
C GLY A 3 2.03 17.38 18.77
N ASN A 4 3.28 17.51 19.27
CA ASN A 4 3.91 16.48 20.08
C ASN A 4 3.09 16.17 21.32
N TYR A 5 2.85 14.90 21.61
CA TYR A 5 2.11 14.39 22.78
C TYR A 5 0.68 14.91 22.92
N ALA A 6 0.09 15.55 21.87
CA ALA A 6 -1.18 16.28 21.98
C ALA A 6 -2.33 15.43 22.55
N PHE A 7 -2.36 14.13 22.27
CA PHE A 7 -3.38 13.18 22.73
C PHE A 7 -2.77 11.94 23.39
N ALA A 8 -1.51 12.00 23.81
CA ALA A 8 -0.84 10.84 24.40
C ALA A 8 -1.63 10.30 25.60
N GLY A 9 -1.85 8.99 25.65
CA GLY A 9 -2.59 8.31 26.71
C GLY A 9 -4.10 8.61 26.75
N SER A 10 -4.64 9.33 25.75
CA SER A 10 -6.06 9.65 25.72
C SER A 10 -6.95 8.41 25.51
N LYS A 11 -8.21 8.51 25.91
CA LYS A 11 -9.20 7.41 25.81
C LYS A 11 -10.02 7.45 24.52
N ILE A 12 -9.50 8.13 23.49
CA ILE A 12 -10.15 8.18 22.17
C ILE A 12 -10.28 6.78 21.59
N GLU A 13 -11.43 6.49 21.01
CA GLU A 13 -11.73 5.19 20.38
C GLU A 13 -11.61 5.22 18.86
N LYS A 14 -11.93 6.36 18.26
CA LYS A 14 -11.92 6.57 16.81
C LYS A 14 -11.32 7.93 16.49
N LEU A 15 -10.54 8.00 15.43
CA LEU A 15 -9.88 9.22 14.98
C LEU A 15 -10.14 9.44 13.48
N THR A 16 -10.62 10.62 13.14
CA THR A 16 -10.73 11.07 11.75
C THR A 16 -9.81 12.27 11.54
N LEU A 17 -8.82 12.11 10.67
CA LEU A 17 -7.87 13.15 10.31
C LEU A 17 -8.38 13.82 9.03
N ASN A 18 -8.90 15.03 9.18
CA ASN A 18 -9.48 15.79 8.07
C ASN A 18 -8.40 16.40 7.16
N SER A 19 -8.84 16.88 6.00
CA SER A 19 -7.98 17.60 5.04
C SER A 19 -7.33 18.84 5.68
N GLY A 20 -6.12 19.17 5.23
CA GLY A 20 -5.32 20.31 5.76
C GLY A 20 -4.34 19.91 6.87
N LEU A 21 -4.41 18.68 7.41
CA LEU A 21 -3.37 18.14 8.27
C LEU A 21 -2.29 17.47 7.42
N GLU A 22 -1.04 17.92 7.56
CA GLU A 22 0.11 17.37 6.82
C GLU A 22 0.98 16.45 7.65
N SER A 23 1.03 16.64 8.98
CA SER A 23 1.94 15.91 9.85
C SER A 23 1.30 15.54 11.18
N ILE A 24 1.60 14.33 11.63
CA ILE A 24 1.32 13.84 12.97
C ILE A 24 2.66 13.77 13.70
N LEU A 25 2.86 14.67 14.67
CA LEU A 25 4.16 14.85 15.32
C LEU A 25 4.43 13.77 16.38
N THR A 26 5.63 13.84 16.97
CA THR A 26 6.15 12.83 17.89
C THR A 26 5.17 12.52 19.02
N SER A 27 4.88 11.23 19.22
CA SER A 27 4.05 10.69 20.30
C SER A 27 2.63 11.27 20.38
N ALA A 28 2.13 11.89 19.30
CA ALA A 28 0.86 12.62 19.32
C ALA A 28 -0.32 11.77 19.86
N PHE A 29 -0.34 10.47 19.59
CA PHE A 29 -1.34 9.50 20.04
C PHE A 29 -0.72 8.29 20.76
N SER A 30 0.54 8.41 21.25
CA SER A 30 1.20 7.32 21.96
C SER A 30 0.37 6.89 23.17
N GLY A 31 0.24 5.58 23.37
CA GLY A 31 -0.53 5.02 24.50
C GLY A 31 -2.05 5.20 24.42
N CYS A 32 -2.60 5.56 23.25
CA CYS A 32 -4.05 5.59 23.05
C CYS A 32 -4.60 4.16 22.95
N THR A 33 -4.61 3.43 24.05
CA THR A 33 -4.94 1.99 24.09
C THR A 33 -6.37 1.65 23.67
N ASN A 34 -7.29 2.63 23.70
CA ASN A 34 -8.68 2.44 23.26
C ASN A 34 -8.87 2.73 21.75
N LEU A 35 -7.85 3.29 21.05
CA LEU A 35 -7.96 3.68 19.67
C LEU A 35 -8.04 2.44 18.77
N SER A 36 -9.23 2.22 18.20
CA SER A 36 -9.53 1.04 17.36
C SER A 36 -9.52 1.33 15.86
N SER A 37 -9.70 2.60 15.47
CA SER A 37 -9.70 2.99 14.06
C SER A 37 -9.17 4.40 13.85
N VAL A 38 -8.43 4.56 12.73
CA VAL A 38 -7.92 5.85 12.24
C VAL A 38 -8.26 5.98 10.76
N SER A 39 -8.92 7.09 10.40
CA SER A 39 -9.11 7.50 9.01
C SER A 39 -8.09 8.58 8.66
N PHE A 40 -7.14 8.25 7.80
CA PHE A 40 -6.14 9.20 7.30
C PHE A 40 -6.67 9.93 6.08
N SER A 41 -6.53 11.25 6.06
CA SER A 41 -6.78 12.04 4.84
C SER A 41 -5.59 11.96 3.88
N ASP A 42 -5.85 12.27 2.63
CA ASP A 42 -4.80 12.36 1.61
C ASP A 42 -3.80 13.51 1.85
N SER A 43 -4.11 14.46 2.74
CA SER A 43 -3.20 15.58 3.05
C SER A 43 -2.05 15.21 3.98
N ILE A 44 -2.09 14.04 4.63
CA ILE A 44 -1.01 13.60 5.53
C ILE A 44 0.22 13.21 4.71
N ILE A 45 1.34 13.87 4.99
CA ILE A 45 2.63 13.66 4.35
C ILE A 45 3.57 12.85 5.26
N SER A 46 3.50 13.07 6.58
CA SER A 46 4.40 12.44 7.52
C SER A 46 3.74 11.95 8.81
N ILE A 47 4.15 10.78 9.24
CA ILE A 47 3.82 10.16 10.53
C ILE A 47 5.14 10.07 11.31
N CYS A 48 5.28 10.92 12.34
CA CYS A 48 6.55 11.07 13.06
C CYS A 48 6.73 9.99 14.14
N ASP A 49 7.87 10.08 14.84
CA ASP A 49 8.32 9.10 15.80
C ASP A 49 7.26 8.81 16.87
N ARG A 50 7.01 7.53 17.14
CA ARG A 50 6.13 7.05 18.24
C ARG A 50 4.69 7.57 18.18
N SER A 51 4.26 8.16 17.06
CA SER A 51 3.00 8.91 17.00
C SER A 51 1.76 8.05 17.34
N PHE A 52 1.78 6.75 17.07
CA PHE A 52 0.75 5.77 17.44
C PHE A 52 1.34 4.57 18.21
N GLU A 53 2.46 4.77 18.89
CA GLU A 53 3.06 3.74 19.74
C GLU A 53 2.06 3.25 20.77
N GLU A 54 1.98 1.92 20.98
CA GLU A 54 1.06 1.29 21.96
C GLU A 54 -0.44 1.53 21.72
N CYS A 55 -0.86 1.86 20.50
CA CYS A 55 -2.27 1.85 20.13
C CYS A 55 -2.72 0.39 19.92
N THR A 56 -2.88 -0.34 21.00
CA THR A 56 -3.00 -1.81 21.00
C THR A 56 -4.29 -2.34 20.37
N LEU A 57 -5.34 -1.53 20.22
CA LEU A 57 -6.61 -1.95 19.60
C LEU A 57 -6.69 -1.67 18.10
N LEU A 58 -5.69 -1.02 17.48
CA LEU A 58 -5.66 -0.84 16.04
C LEU A 58 -5.55 -2.19 15.32
N LYS A 59 -6.36 -2.38 14.27
CA LYS A 59 -6.40 -3.64 13.49
C LYS A 59 -6.00 -3.45 12.03
N ASN A 60 -6.58 -2.46 11.38
CA ASN A 60 -6.35 -2.22 9.97
C ASN A 60 -6.14 -0.73 9.73
N LEU A 61 -5.11 -0.41 8.94
CA LEU A 61 -4.81 0.96 8.56
C LEU A 61 -4.68 1.06 7.04
N LYS A 62 -5.26 2.13 6.51
CA LYS A 62 -5.04 2.55 5.13
C LYS A 62 -4.57 3.99 5.16
N PHE A 63 -3.35 4.23 4.70
CA PHE A 63 -2.80 5.57 4.65
C PHE A 63 -3.31 6.35 3.44
N GLY A 64 -3.33 7.68 3.56
CA GLY A 64 -3.63 8.59 2.46
C GLY A 64 -2.59 8.51 1.35
N LYS A 65 -2.98 8.87 0.13
CA LYS A 65 -2.14 8.71 -1.06
C LYS A 65 -0.88 9.57 -1.07
N ASN A 66 -0.83 10.69 -0.32
CA ASN A 66 0.31 11.60 -0.29
C ASN A 66 1.28 11.33 0.86
N LEU A 67 1.08 10.25 1.63
CA LEU A 67 2.02 9.88 2.68
C LEU A 67 3.40 9.56 2.08
N GLU A 68 4.43 10.23 2.59
CA GLU A 68 5.81 10.08 2.15
C GLU A 68 6.71 9.41 3.19
N PHE A 69 6.44 9.63 4.49
CA PHE A 69 7.34 9.20 5.55
C PHE A 69 6.61 8.56 6.72
N ILE A 70 7.11 7.38 7.15
CA ILE A 70 6.72 6.71 8.39
C ILE A 70 7.99 6.56 9.23
N SER A 71 8.04 7.27 10.37
CA SER A 71 9.23 7.38 11.21
C SER A 71 9.39 6.22 12.21
N TYR A 72 10.45 6.29 13.04
CA TYR A 72 10.78 5.27 14.01
C TYR A 72 9.67 5.04 15.03
N TYR A 73 9.36 3.77 15.29
CA TYR A 73 8.39 3.35 16.29
C TYR A 73 6.96 3.89 16.06
N ALA A 74 6.64 4.43 14.87
CA ALA A 74 5.38 5.12 14.64
C ALA A 74 4.14 4.30 15.03
N PHE A 75 4.19 2.98 14.85
CA PHE A 75 3.15 2.00 15.23
C PHE A 75 3.75 0.86 16.06
N TYR A 76 4.83 1.14 16.81
CA TYR A 76 5.46 0.14 17.65
C TYR A 76 4.47 -0.38 18.69
N ASN A 77 4.49 -1.68 18.93
CA ASN A 77 3.65 -2.34 19.94
C ASN A 77 2.13 -2.21 19.69
N CYS A 78 1.70 -1.96 18.42
CA CYS A 78 0.31 -2.09 18.01
C CYS A 78 -0.02 -3.59 17.83
N GLN A 79 -0.15 -4.32 18.93
CA GLN A 79 -0.12 -5.79 18.96
C GLN A 79 -1.26 -6.47 18.17
N ASN A 80 -2.40 -5.80 18.01
CA ASN A 80 -3.54 -6.31 17.23
C ASN A 80 -3.54 -5.84 15.76
N LEU A 81 -2.49 -5.13 15.31
CA LEU A 81 -2.41 -4.64 13.95
C LEU A 81 -2.19 -5.81 12.97
N GLN A 82 -3.19 -6.05 12.13
CA GLN A 82 -3.24 -7.18 11.20
C GLN A 82 -2.92 -6.76 9.77
N SER A 83 -3.26 -5.54 9.38
CA SER A 83 -3.12 -5.10 8.01
C SER A 83 -2.82 -3.61 7.93
N VAL A 84 -1.83 -3.25 7.09
CA VAL A 84 -1.61 -1.87 6.67
C VAL A 84 -1.57 -1.80 5.14
N THR A 85 -2.21 -0.79 4.57
CA THR A 85 -2.10 -0.48 3.14
C THR A 85 -1.25 0.78 2.97
N ILE A 86 -0.13 0.64 2.28
CA ILE A 86 0.88 1.69 2.08
C ILE A 86 0.92 2.05 0.60
N GLY A 87 0.70 3.34 0.31
CA GLY A 87 0.71 3.88 -1.04
C GLY A 87 2.12 3.92 -1.67
N GLU A 88 2.17 4.05 -2.98
CA GLU A 88 3.43 4.08 -3.75
C GLU A 88 4.27 5.36 -3.53
N ASN A 89 3.66 6.42 -3.02
CA ASN A 89 4.36 7.68 -2.75
C ASN A 89 5.21 7.65 -1.47
N VAL A 90 5.13 6.58 -0.67
CA VAL A 90 5.97 6.43 0.53
C VAL A 90 7.42 6.24 0.12
N LYS A 91 8.25 7.22 0.49
CA LYS A 91 9.69 7.29 0.19
C LYS A 91 10.52 6.54 1.22
N ALA A 92 10.11 6.57 2.49
CA ALA A 92 10.83 5.90 3.56
C ALA A 92 9.92 5.39 4.68
N ILE A 93 10.25 4.19 5.16
CA ILE A 93 9.69 3.56 6.35
C ILE A 93 10.88 3.21 7.23
N CYS A 94 10.95 3.81 8.41
CA CYS A 94 12.05 3.58 9.34
C CYS A 94 11.99 2.18 9.98
N CYS A 95 13.12 1.66 10.43
CA CYS A 95 13.15 0.42 11.21
C CYS A 95 12.25 0.53 12.45
N ASP A 96 11.76 -0.60 12.91
CA ASP A 96 10.86 -0.69 14.06
C ASP A 96 9.56 0.15 13.99
N SER A 97 9.24 0.76 12.83
CA SER A 97 7.97 1.50 12.67
C SER A 97 6.76 0.65 13.04
N PHE A 98 6.82 -0.65 12.77
CA PHE A 98 5.80 -1.64 13.10
C PHE A 98 6.33 -2.75 14.02
N GLY A 99 7.37 -2.46 14.80
CA GLY A 99 7.94 -3.44 15.73
C GLY A 99 6.88 -3.97 16.69
N ASN A 100 6.95 -5.27 17.01
CA ASN A 100 5.97 -5.99 17.84
C ASN A 100 4.53 -6.07 17.25
N CYS A 101 4.36 -5.85 15.95
CA CYS A 101 3.11 -6.12 15.22
C CYS A 101 3.18 -7.52 14.59
N ASN A 102 3.11 -8.57 15.41
CA ASN A 102 3.47 -9.95 15.01
C ASN A 102 2.57 -10.59 13.94
N ALA A 103 1.33 -10.11 13.80
CA ALA A 103 0.37 -10.62 12.82
C ALA A 103 0.24 -9.74 11.56
N LEU A 104 1.11 -8.73 11.43
CA LEU A 104 0.99 -7.71 10.41
C LEU A 104 1.23 -8.26 9.00
N VAL A 105 0.32 -7.90 8.10
CA VAL A 105 0.46 -8.01 6.65
C VAL A 105 0.56 -6.62 6.06
N ILE A 106 1.58 -6.37 5.25
CA ILE A 106 1.78 -5.11 4.54
C ILE A 106 1.24 -5.26 3.13
N ASN A 107 0.30 -4.38 2.75
CA ASN A 107 -0.25 -4.33 1.41
C ASN A 107 0.32 -3.10 0.68
N GLY A 108 0.74 -3.28 -0.57
CA GLY A 108 1.34 -2.22 -1.35
C GLY A 108 1.55 -2.61 -2.81
N LYS A 109 2.15 -1.73 -3.57
CA LYS A 109 2.51 -1.97 -4.96
C LYS A 109 3.82 -2.77 -5.06
N ILE A 110 3.93 -3.67 -6.03
CA ILE A 110 5.19 -4.35 -6.37
C ILE A 110 6.25 -3.30 -6.74
N GLY A 111 7.48 -3.47 -6.24
CA GLY A 111 8.59 -2.53 -6.45
C GLY A 111 8.58 -1.31 -5.53
N SER A 112 7.57 -1.17 -4.66
CA SER A 112 7.47 -0.03 -3.74
C SER A 112 8.38 -0.16 -2.51
N THR A 113 8.49 0.96 -1.79
CA THR A 113 9.13 1.01 -0.47
C THR A 113 8.46 0.06 0.53
N ALA A 114 7.13 -0.13 0.43
CA ALA A 114 6.38 -1.06 1.27
C ALA A 114 6.83 -2.52 1.08
N GLU A 115 7.01 -2.96 -0.17
CA GLU A 115 7.52 -4.30 -0.46
C GLU A 115 8.94 -4.48 0.04
N THR A 116 9.82 -3.51 -0.23
CA THR A 116 11.21 -3.54 0.21
C THR A 116 11.31 -3.64 1.74
N PHE A 117 10.51 -2.84 2.45
CA PHE A 117 10.42 -2.85 3.90
C PHE A 117 9.93 -4.20 4.43
N ALA A 118 8.83 -4.72 3.86
CA ALA A 118 8.25 -5.99 4.28
C ALA A 118 9.27 -7.14 4.14
N LYS A 119 9.93 -7.24 3.00
CA LYS A 119 10.98 -8.25 2.74
C LYS A 119 12.15 -8.12 3.71
N LYS A 120 12.64 -6.89 3.94
CA LYS A 120 13.79 -6.61 4.80
C LYS A 120 13.55 -7.01 6.27
N TYR A 121 12.34 -6.80 6.77
CA TYR A 121 12.01 -7.01 8.18
C TYR A 121 11.12 -8.25 8.42
N GLY A 122 10.90 -9.08 7.40
CA GLY A 122 10.22 -10.38 7.53
C GLY A 122 8.70 -10.30 7.68
N TYR A 123 8.07 -9.20 7.25
CA TYR A 123 6.60 -9.10 7.20
C TYR A 123 6.05 -9.80 5.96
N LYS A 124 4.83 -10.34 6.09
CA LYS A 124 4.07 -10.78 4.91
C LYS A 124 3.75 -9.58 4.04
N PHE A 125 3.93 -9.73 2.74
CA PHE A 125 3.58 -8.71 1.76
C PHE A 125 2.49 -9.23 0.81
N ASN A 126 1.44 -8.43 0.63
CA ASN A 126 0.44 -8.65 -0.41
C ASN A 126 0.51 -7.50 -1.41
N SER A 127 0.61 -7.84 -2.68
CA SER A 127 0.45 -6.85 -3.73
C SER A 127 -0.98 -6.32 -3.76
N SER A 128 -1.12 -5.00 -3.76
CA SER A 128 -2.40 -4.33 -4.02
C SER A 128 -2.73 -4.29 -5.52
N GLU A 129 -1.78 -4.60 -6.35
CA GLU A 129 -2.01 -4.92 -7.74
C GLU A 129 -2.36 -6.39 -7.80
N THR A 130 -3.49 -6.74 -8.43
CA THR A 130 -3.61 -8.04 -9.04
C THR A 130 -2.34 -8.19 -9.88
N THR A 131 -1.48 -9.12 -9.53
CA THR A 131 -0.33 -9.45 -10.36
C THR A 131 -0.90 -9.76 -11.74
N ARG A 132 -0.83 -8.80 -12.65
CA ARG A 132 -1.01 -9.12 -14.05
C ARG A 132 0.06 -10.15 -14.36
N LEU A 133 -0.31 -11.40 -14.34
CA LEU A 133 0.57 -12.45 -14.82
C LEU A 133 0.92 -12.02 -16.25
N LYS A 134 2.21 -11.99 -16.56
CA LYS A 134 2.65 -11.59 -17.89
C LYS A 134 1.98 -12.55 -18.88
N GLY A 135 0.99 -12.05 -19.64
CA GLY A 135 0.13 -12.87 -20.50
C GLY A 135 -1.34 -12.98 -20.04
N ASP A 136 -1.69 -12.54 -18.83
CA ASP A 136 -3.07 -12.44 -18.35
C ASP A 136 -3.66 -11.09 -18.83
N VAL A 137 -4.27 -11.10 -19.97
CA VAL A 137 -4.76 -9.89 -20.66
C VAL A 137 -6.10 -9.42 -20.09
N ASP A 138 -6.97 -10.35 -19.72
CA ASP A 138 -8.27 -10.06 -19.14
C ASP A 138 -8.21 -9.81 -17.62
N ASN A 139 -7.03 -10.01 -17.02
CA ASN A 139 -6.73 -9.75 -15.61
C ASN A 139 -7.58 -10.60 -14.63
N ASN A 140 -7.91 -11.85 -15.03
CA ASN A 140 -8.66 -12.78 -14.18
C ASN A 140 -7.76 -13.61 -13.24
N GLY A 141 -6.43 -13.48 -13.35
CA GLY A 141 -5.43 -14.20 -12.56
C GLY A 141 -5.04 -15.57 -13.10
N ILE A 142 -5.50 -15.94 -14.29
CA ILE A 142 -5.25 -17.24 -14.92
C ILE A 142 -4.80 -17.00 -16.36
N ILE A 143 -3.62 -17.50 -16.74
CA ILE A 143 -3.18 -17.48 -18.13
C ILE A 143 -3.79 -18.67 -18.85
N ASN A 144 -4.60 -18.42 -19.85
CA ASN A 144 -5.32 -19.44 -20.64
C ASN A 144 -5.50 -19.04 -22.10
N VAL A 145 -6.30 -19.82 -22.85
CA VAL A 145 -6.53 -19.57 -24.28
C VAL A 145 -7.26 -18.25 -24.57
N VAL A 146 -8.03 -17.70 -23.61
CA VAL A 146 -8.72 -16.42 -23.77
C VAL A 146 -7.70 -15.30 -23.86
N ASP A 147 -6.69 -15.31 -22.97
CA ASP A 147 -5.59 -14.34 -22.99
C ASP A 147 -4.79 -14.43 -24.28
N ALA A 148 -4.50 -15.66 -24.72
CA ALA A 148 -3.82 -15.88 -26.00
C ALA A 148 -4.60 -15.30 -27.17
N THR A 149 -5.93 -15.47 -27.17
CA THR A 149 -6.83 -14.92 -28.19
C THR A 149 -6.85 -13.39 -28.16
N ASP A 150 -6.85 -12.80 -26.97
CA ASP A 150 -6.89 -11.34 -26.81
C ASP A 150 -5.51 -10.72 -27.18
N ILE A 151 -4.40 -11.40 -26.89
CA ILE A 151 -3.08 -11.01 -27.38
C ILE A 151 -3.05 -11.06 -28.92
N GLN A 152 -3.58 -12.11 -29.53
CA GLN A 152 -3.67 -12.21 -30.99
C GLN A 152 -4.48 -11.09 -31.62
N LYS A 153 -5.64 -10.78 -31.05
CA LYS A 153 -6.47 -9.64 -31.50
C LYS A 153 -5.72 -8.32 -31.43
N TYR A 154 -4.90 -8.13 -30.38
CA TYR A 154 -4.08 -6.94 -30.22
C TYR A 154 -2.98 -6.88 -31.28
N ILE A 155 -2.27 -7.97 -31.50
CA ILE A 155 -1.18 -8.06 -32.49
C ILE A 155 -1.70 -7.81 -33.91
N VAL A 156 -2.85 -8.34 -34.24
CA VAL A 156 -3.50 -8.15 -35.57
C VAL A 156 -3.80 -6.67 -35.88
N ASN A 157 -3.98 -5.85 -34.84
CA ASN A 157 -4.24 -4.41 -35.01
C ASN A 157 -2.97 -3.56 -35.03
N LEU A 158 -1.78 -4.15 -34.79
CA LEU A 158 -0.50 -3.45 -34.93
C LEU A 158 -0.12 -3.39 -36.44
N THR A 159 0.39 -2.23 -36.81
CA THR A 159 0.95 -2.00 -38.15
C THR A 159 2.42 -1.61 -38.03
N ASP A 160 3.20 -1.91 -39.07
CA ASP A 160 4.56 -1.41 -39.21
C ASP A 160 4.57 0.10 -39.53
N GLU A 161 5.75 0.68 -39.64
CA GLU A 161 5.96 2.10 -40.00
C GLU A 161 5.39 2.50 -41.38
N ASN A 162 5.07 1.51 -42.22
CA ASN A 162 4.46 1.70 -43.54
C ASN A 162 2.94 1.46 -43.52
N GLY A 163 2.35 1.17 -42.34
CA GLY A 163 0.92 0.92 -42.19
C GLY A 163 0.49 -0.51 -42.52
N ASN A 164 1.45 -1.45 -42.73
CA ASN A 164 1.13 -2.86 -42.96
C ASN A 164 0.89 -3.58 -41.64
N LYS A 165 -0.14 -4.44 -41.58
CA LYS A 165 -0.39 -5.27 -40.39
C LYS A 165 0.70 -6.34 -40.25
N PHE A 166 1.16 -6.58 -39.01
CA PHE A 166 2.14 -7.63 -38.73
C PHE A 166 1.60 -9.04 -38.98
N ILE A 167 0.31 -9.24 -38.79
CA ILE A 167 -0.36 -10.53 -39.06
C ILE A 167 -1.72 -10.25 -39.67
N ASP A 168 -2.01 -10.84 -40.81
CA ASP A 168 -3.38 -10.88 -41.39
C ASP A 168 -3.99 -12.26 -41.12
N VAL A 169 -4.78 -12.36 -40.05
CA VAL A 169 -5.45 -13.62 -39.66
C VAL A 169 -6.55 -14.06 -40.63
N ASN A 170 -6.92 -13.21 -41.61
CA ASN A 170 -7.87 -13.57 -42.64
C ASN A 170 -7.21 -14.28 -43.83
N ASN A 171 -5.88 -14.31 -43.83
CA ASN A 171 -5.12 -15.03 -44.84
C ASN A 171 -4.67 -16.38 -44.27
N ALA A 172 -5.37 -17.45 -44.61
CA ALA A 172 -5.12 -18.82 -44.12
C ALA A 172 -3.74 -19.39 -44.48
N GLU A 173 -2.92 -18.63 -45.20
CA GLU A 173 -1.56 -19.01 -45.56
C GLU A 173 -0.50 -18.52 -44.57
N ASP A 174 -0.87 -17.68 -43.58
CA ASP A 174 0.02 -17.10 -42.55
C ASP A 174 -0.04 -17.82 -41.20
N VAL A 175 -0.66 -19.01 -41.09
CA VAL A 175 -0.78 -19.80 -39.85
C VAL A 175 0.01 -21.09 -39.99
#